data_02c78da778c27d47bdc07ca1bd1b7c51
#
_entry.id   02c78da778c27d47bdc07ca1bd1b7c51
#
_cell.length_a   1.000
_cell.length_b   1.000
_cell.length_c   1.000
_cell.angle_alpha   90.00
_cell.angle_beta   90.00
_cell.angle_gamma   90.00
#
_symmetry.space_group_name_H-M   'P 1'
#
loop_
_entity.id
_entity.type
_entity.pdbx_description
1 polymer ?
#
loop_
_entity_poly.entity_id
_entity_poly.type
_entity_poly.pdbx_seq_one_letter_code
_entity_poly.pdbx_strand_id
1 'polypeptide(L)'
;MSITAVPIQPIKKGSLTKYWVGVALVLAAGTGLAYYGTSGVRTEYGDVTTTASGLRYKVIKAGEGKSPTDNDVVLVSYKGMLKDGKVFDQNPQAGFPVTGVVPGFSEGLKVMQRGGQYRLWIPAELGYGPEDQKNPQTGEVAIPGGSELIFDVELLEYKSRAEVEAMQKQMQEM
;
A
#
# COMPACT_ATOMS: atom_id res chain seq x y z
N MET A 1 13.19 25.62 -6.72
CA MET A 1 13.60 24.43 -5.95
C MET A 1 12.92 23.24 -6.61
N SER A 2 13.67 22.41 -7.31
CA SER A 2 13.13 21.25 -8.02
C SER A 2 12.88 20.15 -7.01
N ILE A 3 11.61 19.80 -6.81
CA ILE A 3 11.24 18.60 -6.06
C ILE A 3 11.49 17.42 -7.00
N THR A 4 12.55 16.69 -6.73
CA THR A 4 12.87 15.47 -7.47
C THR A 4 11.79 14.44 -7.11
N ALA A 5 10.85 14.20 -8.01
CA ALA A 5 9.93 13.08 -7.90
C ALA A 5 10.78 11.80 -7.80
N VAL A 6 10.69 11.11 -6.68
CA VAL A 6 11.31 9.79 -6.54
C VAL A 6 10.47 8.82 -7.36
N PRO A 7 10.99 8.31 -8.48
CA PRO A 7 10.26 7.29 -9.23
C PRO A 7 10.10 6.07 -8.31
N ILE A 8 8.90 5.53 -8.24
CA ILE A 8 8.68 4.19 -7.67
C ILE A 8 9.41 3.24 -8.63
N GLN A 9 10.69 3.00 -8.36
CA GLN A 9 11.42 1.98 -9.09
C GLN A 9 10.84 0.64 -8.69
N PRO A 10 10.45 -0.21 -9.65
CA PRO A 10 10.11 -1.59 -9.34
C PRO A 10 11.36 -2.22 -8.71
N ILE A 11 11.26 -2.53 -7.44
CA ILE A 11 12.34 -3.16 -6.69
C ILE A 11 12.64 -4.48 -7.40
N LYS A 12 13.89 -4.64 -7.85
CA LYS A 12 14.34 -5.84 -8.58
C LYS A 12 13.84 -7.09 -7.86
N LYS A 13 13.04 -7.91 -8.58
CA LYS A 13 12.59 -9.23 -8.12
C LYS A 13 13.81 -9.97 -7.55
N GLY A 14 13.86 -10.16 -6.25
CA GLY A 14 14.95 -10.89 -5.58
C GLY A 14 15.60 -10.17 -4.41
N SER A 15 15.50 -8.84 -4.29
CA SER A 15 16.13 -8.11 -3.19
C SER A 15 15.27 -8.10 -1.92
N LEU A 16 13.95 -7.99 -2.05
CA LEU A 16 13.02 -7.95 -0.91
C LEU A 16 12.56 -9.34 -0.45
N THR A 17 12.63 -10.36 -1.30
CA THR A 17 12.28 -11.73 -0.93
C THR A 17 13.14 -12.21 0.24
N LYS A 18 14.39 -11.76 0.33
CA LYS A 18 15.28 -12.09 1.45
C LYS A 18 14.87 -11.45 2.78
N TYR A 19 14.23 -10.28 2.73
CA TYR A 19 13.83 -9.56 3.94
C TYR A 19 12.49 -10.04 4.51
N TRP A 20 11.64 -10.62 3.65
CA TRP A 20 10.29 -11.05 4.03
C TRP A 20 10.16 -12.54 4.33
N VAL A 21 11.17 -13.36 4.01
CA VAL A 21 11.19 -14.77 4.42
C VAL A 21 11.13 -14.90 5.94
N GLY A 22 11.81 -14.00 6.67
CA GLY A 22 11.74 -13.96 8.14
C GLY A 22 10.36 -13.56 8.70
N VAL A 23 9.65 -12.68 8.02
CA VAL A 23 8.30 -12.23 8.43
C VAL A 23 7.24 -13.25 8.04
N ALA A 24 7.37 -13.90 6.89
CA ALA A 24 6.47 -14.95 6.43
C ALA A 24 6.51 -16.21 7.31
N LEU A 25 7.69 -16.57 7.84
CA LEU A 25 7.85 -17.74 8.75
C LEU A 25 7.18 -17.53 10.10
N VAL A 26 7.09 -16.29 10.61
CA VAL A 26 6.38 -16.00 11.86
C VAL A 26 4.86 -16.02 11.65
N LEU A 27 4.38 -15.74 10.43
CA LEU A 27 2.94 -15.76 10.11
C LEU A 27 2.41 -17.16 9.76
N ALA A 28 3.28 -18.08 9.31
CA ALA A 28 2.87 -19.46 8.97
C ALA A 28 2.49 -20.31 10.19
N ALA A 29 2.91 -19.92 11.39
CA ALA A 29 2.56 -20.63 12.62
C ALA A 29 1.23 -20.22 13.26
N GLY A 30 0.61 -19.12 12.76
CA GLY A 30 -0.61 -18.54 13.36
C GLY A 30 -1.90 -18.64 12.54
N THR A 31 -1.88 -19.06 11.28
CA THR A 31 -3.02 -18.94 10.38
C THR A 31 -3.66 -20.25 9.92
N GLY A 32 -3.42 -21.33 10.61
CA GLY A 32 -4.00 -22.66 10.30
C GLY A 32 -5.48 -22.86 10.61
N LEU A 33 -6.24 -21.86 11.05
CA LEU A 33 -7.61 -22.10 11.60
C LEU A 33 -8.69 -21.12 11.16
N ALA A 34 -8.54 -20.36 10.08
CA ALA A 34 -9.58 -19.42 9.67
C ALA A 34 -10.08 -19.59 8.22
N TYR A 35 -9.97 -20.78 7.62
CA TYR A 35 -10.46 -20.99 6.24
C TYR A 35 -11.77 -21.78 6.16
N TYR A 36 -12.51 -21.97 7.24
CA TYR A 36 -13.84 -22.57 7.16
C TYR A 36 -14.91 -21.67 7.79
N GLY A 37 -15.68 -21.06 6.92
CA GLY A 37 -17.10 -20.77 7.17
C GLY A 37 -17.42 -19.50 7.92
N THR A 38 -17.79 -18.48 7.19
CA THR A 38 -19.08 -17.80 7.42
C THR A 38 -19.54 -17.16 6.13
N SER A 39 -20.45 -17.81 5.49
CA SER A 39 -21.35 -17.19 4.51
C SER A 39 -22.16 -16.11 5.23
N GLY A 40 -22.13 -14.89 4.70
CA GLY A 40 -23.22 -13.96 4.87
C GLY A 40 -23.23 -13.12 6.13
N VAL A 41 -22.37 -12.10 6.20
CA VAL A 41 -22.82 -10.78 6.65
C VAL A 41 -22.27 -9.77 5.62
N ARG A 42 -23.14 -9.40 4.71
CA ARG A 42 -22.96 -8.23 3.86
C ARG A 42 -23.18 -7.02 4.74
N THR A 43 -22.20 -6.67 5.56
CA THR A 43 -22.17 -5.34 6.14
C THR A 43 -21.81 -4.42 4.98
N GLU A 44 -22.77 -3.62 4.53
CA GLU A 44 -22.51 -2.45 3.71
C GLU A 44 -21.60 -1.54 4.53
N TYR A 45 -20.30 -1.73 4.38
CA TYR A 45 -19.33 -0.81 4.94
C TYR A 45 -19.44 0.49 4.19
N GLY A 46 -19.97 1.45 4.87
CA GLY A 46 -19.97 2.87 4.82
C GLY A 46 -19.88 3.62 3.48
N ASP A 47 -20.41 4.80 3.54
CA ASP A 47 -20.25 5.84 2.53
C ASP A 47 -18.78 6.20 2.32
N VAL A 48 -18.48 6.79 1.17
CA VAL A 48 -17.14 7.32 0.87
C VAL A 48 -16.86 8.47 1.83
N THR A 49 -15.76 8.40 2.54
CA THR A 49 -15.25 9.46 3.41
C THR A 49 -14.27 10.33 2.64
N THR A 50 -14.39 11.65 2.78
CA THR A 50 -13.43 12.61 2.20
C THR A 50 -12.67 13.30 3.31
N THR A 51 -11.34 13.30 3.22
CA THR A 51 -10.47 14.00 4.17
C THR A 51 -10.33 15.48 3.81
N ALA A 52 -9.74 16.26 4.72
CA ALA A 52 -9.49 17.69 4.50
C ALA A 52 -8.51 17.96 3.34
N SER A 53 -7.62 17.03 3.02
CA SER A 53 -6.69 17.11 1.90
C SER A 53 -7.32 16.80 0.54
N GLY A 54 -8.53 16.22 0.53
CA GLY A 54 -9.24 15.81 -0.68
C GLY A 54 -9.08 14.31 -1.02
N LEU A 55 -8.36 13.54 -0.21
CA LEU A 55 -8.34 12.09 -0.33
C LEU A 55 -9.76 11.56 -0.05
N ARG A 56 -10.23 10.66 -0.90
CA ARG A 56 -11.46 9.91 -0.65
C ARG A 56 -11.13 8.45 -0.39
N TYR A 57 -11.82 7.85 0.57
CA TYR A 57 -11.66 6.43 0.82
C TYR A 57 -12.96 5.75 1.23
N LYS A 58 -13.03 4.46 0.99
CA LYS A 58 -14.11 3.59 1.41
C LYS A 58 -13.53 2.37 2.09
N VAL A 59 -14.08 2.03 3.25
CA VAL A 59 -13.76 0.77 3.96
C VAL A 59 -14.55 -0.35 3.28
N ILE A 60 -13.85 -1.30 2.67
CA ILE A 60 -14.43 -2.50 2.05
C ILE A 60 -14.54 -3.61 3.09
N LYS A 61 -13.50 -3.73 3.90
CA LYS A 61 -13.44 -4.66 5.04
C LYS A 61 -12.72 -3.94 6.18
N ALA A 62 -13.31 -3.92 7.36
CA ALA A 62 -12.64 -3.36 8.52
C ALA A 62 -11.46 -4.24 8.93
N GLY A 63 -10.38 -3.61 9.35
CA GLY A 63 -9.26 -4.27 10.00
C GLY A 63 -9.36 -4.19 11.51
N GLU A 64 -8.29 -4.55 12.19
CA GLU A 64 -8.20 -4.56 13.64
C GLU A 64 -6.97 -3.81 14.15
N GLY A 65 -7.05 -3.27 15.36
CA GLY A 65 -5.95 -2.61 16.04
C GLY A 65 -5.74 -1.17 15.62
N LYS A 66 -4.52 -0.69 15.81
CA LYS A 66 -4.13 0.69 15.47
C LYS A 66 -3.76 0.81 14.00
N SER A 67 -3.79 2.03 13.50
CA SER A 67 -3.31 2.38 12.16
C SER A 67 -1.80 2.63 12.17
N PRO A 68 -1.11 2.43 11.03
CA PRO A 68 0.29 2.77 10.87
C PRO A 68 0.56 4.27 11.06
N THR A 69 1.80 4.59 11.40
CA THR A 69 2.31 5.95 11.55
C THR A 69 3.41 6.23 10.52
N ASP A 70 3.88 7.47 10.45
CA ASP A 70 4.96 7.87 9.54
C ASP A 70 6.29 7.13 9.79
N ASN A 71 6.47 6.56 10.99
CA ASN A 71 7.67 5.80 11.37
C ASN A 71 7.58 4.30 11.07
N ASP A 72 6.50 3.86 10.44
CA ASP A 72 6.26 2.46 10.19
C ASP A 72 6.60 2.06 8.76
N VAL A 73 6.91 0.78 8.59
CA VAL A 73 7.00 0.08 7.33
C VAL A 73 5.78 -0.82 7.22
N VAL A 74 5.06 -0.68 6.12
CA VAL A 74 3.84 -1.45 5.85
C VAL A 74 4.10 -2.56 4.86
N LEU A 75 3.36 -3.65 5.00
CA LEU A 75 3.22 -4.71 4.02
C LEU A 75 1.78 -4.69 3.53
N VAL A 76 1.61 -4.46 2.25
CA VAL A 76 0.28 -4.35 1.63
C VAL A 76 0.16 -5.21 0.38
N SER A 77 -1.06 -5.64 0.09
CA SER A 77 -1.50 -6.04 -1.25
C SER A 77 -2.21 -4.85 -1.88
N TYR A 78 -1.86 -4.48 -3.10
CA TYR A 78 -2.53 -3.36 -3.76
C TYR A 78 -2.70 -3.56 -5.26
N LYS A 79 -3.69 -2.86 -5.80
CA LYS A 79 -3.96 -2.72 -7.23
C LYS A 79 -4.28 -1.27 -7.53
N GLY A 80 -3.42 -0.62 -8.30
CA GLY A 80 -3.57 0.75 -8.77
C GLY A 80 -4.21 0.82 -10.16
N MET A 81 -5.24 1.63 -10.30
CA MET A 81 -6.02 1.80 -11.52
C MET A 81 -6.25 3.27 -11.82
N LEU A 82 -6.39 3.60 -13.08
CA LEU A 82 -6.91 4.87 -13.55
C LEU A 82 -8.46 4.85 -13.53
N LYS A 83 -9.08 6.00 -13.70
CA LYS A 83 -10.54 6.15 -13.71
C LYS A 83 -11.24 5.35 -14.81
N ASP A 84 -10.56 5.07 -15.92
CA ASP A 84 -11.02 4.21 -17.01
C ASP A 84 -10.90 2.71 -16.72
N GLY A 85 -10.37 2.34 -15.55
CA GLY A 85 -10.15 0.95 -15.14
C GLY A 85 -8.82 0.36 -15.59
N LYS A 86 -7.98 1.12 -16.33
CA LYS A 86 -6.64 0.66 -16.73
C LYS A 86 -5.77 0.48 -15.49
N VAL A 87 -5.29 -0.74 -15.28
CA VAL A 87 -4.34 -1.05 -14.20
C VAL A 87 -2.95 -0.57 -14.62
N PHE A 88 -2.34 0.30 -13.81
CA PHE A 88 -1.00 0.79 -14.06
C PHE A 88 0.05 0.14 -13.16
N ASP A 89 -0.36 -0.37 -11.99
CA ASP A 89 0.53 -1.07 -11.06
C ASP A 89 -0.27 -1.99 -10.13
N GLN A 90 0.33 -3.12 -9.77
CA GLN A 90 -0.25 -4.04 -8.78
C GLN A 90 0.83 -4.91 -8.16
N ASN A 91 0.69 -5.20 -6.88
CA ASN A 91 1.57 -6.14 -6.20
C ASN A 91 0.80 -6.85 -5.07
N PRO A 92 0.80 -8.19 -5.04
CA PRO A 92 0.11 -8.94 -3.99
C PRO A 92 0.80 -8.84 -2.63
N GLN A 93 2.08 -8.40 -2.59
CA GLN A 93 2.84 -8.28 -1.35
C GLN A 93 4.00 -7.29 -1.55
N ALA A 94 3.74 -6.03 -1.24
CA ALA A 94 4.72 -4.95 -1.33
C ALA A 94 4.99 -4.35 0.05
N GLY A 95 6.27 -4.13 0.33
CA GLY A 95 6.72 -3.49 1.56
C GLY A 95 7.35 -2.14 1.28
N PHE A 96 6.90 -1.10 1.98
CA PHE A 96 7.51 0.22 1.90
C PHE A 96 7.26 1.05 3.16
N PRO A 97 8.13 2.04 3.46
CA PRO A 97 7.87 2.97 4.54
C PRO A 97 6.65 3.82 4.20
N VAL A 98 5.84 4.13 5.22
CA VAL A 98 4.61 4.94 5.07
C VAL A 98 4.90 6.27 4.38
N THR A 99 6.05 6.88 4.64
CA THR A 99 6.48 8.15 4.05
C THR A 99 7.17 7.99 2.67
N GLY A 100 7.33 6.77 2.17
CA GLY A 100 8.04 6.48 0.92
C GLY A 100 7.15 6.43 -0.33
N VAL A 101 5.88 6.80 -0.21
CA VAL A 101 4.86 6.74 -1.27
C VAL A 101 4.25 8.10 -1.53
N VAL A 102 3.41 8.23 -2.57
CA VAL A 102 2.71 9.49 -2.86
C VAL A 102 1.86 9.94 -1.68
N PRO A 103 1.70 11.26 -1.44
CA PRO A 103 1.07 11.79 -0.22
C PRO A 103 -0.31 11.21 0.08
N GLY A 104 -1.16 11.06 -0.94
CA GLY A 104 -2.50 10.52 -0.75
C GLY A 104 -2.50 9.03 -0.38
N PHE A 105 -1.54 8.24 -0.88
CA PHE A 105 -1.41 6.85 -0.49
C PHE A 105 -0.87 6.72 0.95
N SER A 106 0.11 7.56 1.33
CA SER A 106 0.61 7.66 2.70
C SER A 106 -0.50 8.01 3.69
N GLU A 107 -1.33 9.00 3.35
CA GLU A 107 -2.50 9.38 4.16
C GLU A 107 -3.51 8.24 4.26
N GLY A 108 -3.79 7.55 3.14
CA GLY A 108 -4.63 6.37 3.10
C GLY A 108 -4.15 5.25 4.02
N LEU A 109 -2.86 4.95 4.03
CA LEU A 109 -2.27 3.95 4.93
C LEU A 109 -2.49 4.29 6.41
N LYS A 110 -2.44 5.58 6.77
CA LYS A 110 -2.62 6.04 8.16
C LYS A 110 -4.07 5.98 8.65
N VAL A 111 -5.05 5.76 7.78
CA VAL A 111 -6.45 5.51 8.18
C VAL A 111 -6.81 4.03 8.14
N MET A 112 -5.95 3.18 7.57
CA MET A 112 -6.17 1.74 7.49
C MET A 112 -5.81 1.04 8.79
N GLN A 113 -6.48 -0.09 9.05
CA GLN A 113 -6.16 -1.00 10.15
C GLN A 113 -5.68 -2.33 9.58
N ARG A 114 -4.86 -3.07 10.34
CA ARG A 114 -4.30 -4.35 9.91
C ARG A 114 -5.41 -5.35 9.55
N GLY A 115 -5.26 -6.03 8.41
CA GLY A 115 -6.24 -6.96 7.85
C GLY A 115 -7.43 -6.28 7.16
N GLY A 116 -7.47 -4.94 7.16
CA GLY A 116 -8.51 -4.16 6.50
C GLY A 116 -8.27 -4.00 5.00
N GLN A 117 -9.37 -3.91 4.24
CA GLN A 117 -9.37 -3.65 2.82
C GLN A 117 -10.06 -2.32 2.55
N TYR A 118 -9.42 -1.47 1.77
CA TYR A 118 -9.87 -0.12 1.51
C TYR A 118 -9.76 0.19 0.02
N ARG A 119 -10.68 1.03 -0.47
CA ARG A 119 -10.53 1.68 -1.76
C ARG A 119 -10.21 3.13 -1.53
N LEU A 120 -9.15 3.61 -2.16
CA LEU A 120 -8.66 4.97 -2.09
C LEU A 120 -8.86 5.64 -3.46
N TRP A 121 -9.34 6.88 -3.49
CA TRP A 121 -9.32 7.76 -4.66
C TRP A 121 -8.42 8.92 -4.34
N ILE A 122 -7.30 8.98 -5.01
CA ILE A 122 -6.22 9.93 -4.76
C ILE A 122 -6.26 10.96 -5.89
N PRO A 123 -6.63 12.22 -5.63
CA PRO A 123 -6.58 13.27 -6.63
C PRO A 123 -5.13 13.52 -7.09
N ALA A 124 -4.96 14.10 -8.26
CA ALA A 124 -3.64 14.27 -8.86
C ALA A 124 -2.66 15.02 -7.96
N GLU A 125 -3.12 16.01 -7.22
CA GLU A 125 -2.33 16.85 -6.31
C GLU A 125 -1.71 16.03 -5.15
N LEU A 126 -2.38 14.95 -4.75
CA LEU A 126 -1.90 13.98 -3.74
C LEU A 126 -1.25 12.74 -4.35
N GLY A 127 -1.22 12.65 -5.66
CA GLY A 127 -0.63 11.58 -6.45
C GLY A 127 0.62 12.04 -7.20
N TYR A 128 0.61 11.87 -8.52
CA TYR A 128 1.74 12.19 -9.39
C TYR A 128 1.70 13.61 -9.98
N GLY A 129 0.69 14.40 -9.65
CA GLY A 129 0.59 15.78 -10.12
C GLY A 129 0.19 15.91 -11.59
N PRO A 130 0.51 17.07 -12.20
CA PRO A 130 0.06 17.40 -13.56
C PRO A 130 0.93 16.80 -14.68
N GLU A 131 2.02 16.12 -14.34
CA GLU A 131 2.97 15.58 -15.34
C GLU A 131 2.72 14.11 -15.64
N ASP A 132 2.91 13.73 -16.92
CA ASP A 132 2.80 12.35 -17.35
C ASP A 132 3.87 11.46 -16.68
N GLN A 133 3.46 10.33 -16.13
CA GLN A 133 4.38 9.30 -15.68
C GLN A 133 4.59 8.28 -16.79
N LYS A 134 5.83 8.21 -17.28
CA LYS A 134 6.21 7.28 -18.35
C LYS A 134 6.80 6.00 -17.78
N ASN A 135 6.48 4.89 -18.43
CA ASN A 135 7.13 3.63 -18.17
C ASN A 135 8.61 3.75 -18.59
N PRO A 136 9.58 3.55 -17.68
CA PRO A 136 11.00 3.71 -18.00
C PRO A 136 11.54 2.68 -19.01
N GLN A 137 10.82 1.57 -19.21
CA GLN A 137 11.24 0.52 -20.13
C GLN A 137 10.68 0.71 -21.55
N THR A 138 9.46 1.23 -21.68
CA THR A 138 8.78 1.38 -22.98
C THR A 138 8.71 2.83 -23.45
N GLY A 139 8.88 3.81 -22.54
CA GLY A 139 8.69 5.23 -22.82
C GLY A 139 7.23 5.67 -22.98
N GLU A 140 6.28 4.73 -22.90
CA GLU A 140 4.85 5.02 -23.02
C GLU A 140 4.33 5.69 -21.74
N VAL A 141 3.31 6.53 -21.89
CA VAL A 141 2.62 7.15 -20.77
C VAL A 141 1.81 6.07 -20.02
N ALA A 142 2.27 5.72 -18.83
CA ALA A 142 1.59 4.78 -17.95
C ALA A 142 0.45 5.46 -17.18
N ILE A 143 0.69 6.68 -16.67
CA ILE A 143 -0.28 7.50 -15.95
C ILE A 143 -0.25 8.90 -16.59
N PRO A 144 -1.32 9.32 -17.26
CA PRO A 144 -1.43 10.69 -17.78
C PRO A 144 -1.39 11.72 -16.64
N GLY A 145 -0.82 12.88 -16.92
CA GLY A 145 -0.80 14.00 -15.98
C GLY A 145 -2.20 14.42 -15.55
N GLY A 146 -2.35 14.82 -14.32
CA GLY A 146 -3.66 15.21 -13.76
C GLY A 146 -4.63 14.06 -13.49
N SER A 147 -4.17 12.80 -13.57
CA SER A 147 -5.02 11.63 -13.34
C SER A 147 -5.35 11.43 -11.86
N GLU A 148 -6.62 11.17 -11.58
CA GLU A 148 -7.04 10.58 -10.30
C GLU A 148 -6.64 9.10 -10.26
N LEU A 149 -6.01 8.69 -9.18
CA LEU A 149 -5.58 7.31 -8.98
C LEU A 149 -6.58 6.58 -8.08
N ILE A 150 -6.92 5.36 -8.45
CA ILE A 150 -7.79 4.49 -7.66
C ILE A 150 -6.96 3.30 -7.20
N PHE A 151 -6.90 3.08 -5.89
CA PHE A 151 -6.20 1.95 -5.31
C PHE A 151 -7.17 1.07 -4.52
N ASP A 152 -7.16 -0.22 -4.81
CA ASP A 152 -7.66 -1.23 -3.89
C ASP A 152 -6.48 -1.73 -3.08
N VAL A 153 -6.54 -1.58 -1.76
CA VAL A 153 -5.42 -1.86 -0.83
C VAL A 153 -5.90 -2.74 0.30
N GLU A 154 -5.12 -3.75 0.62
CA GLU A 154 -5.24 -4.54 1.84
C GLU A 154 -3.98 -4.35 2.68
N LEU A 155 -4.12 -3.88 3.91
CA LEU A 155 -3.02 -3.76 4.85
C LEU A 155 -2.79 -5.11 5.54
N LEU A 156 -1.74 -5.82 5.12
CA LEU A 156 -1.43 -7.15 5.64
C LEU A 156 -0.77 -7.08 7.02
N GLU A 157 0.27 -6.24 7.14
CA GLU A 157 1.05 -6.08 8.37
C GLU A 157 1.77 -4.72 8.36
N TYR A 158 2.18 -4.25 9.52
CA TYR A 158 3.11 -3.14 9.64
C TYR A 158 4.00 -3.31 10.88
N LYS A 159 5.19 -2.74 10.83
CA LYS A 159 6.17 -2.73 11.93
C LYS A 159 6.88 -1.39 11.98
N SER A 160 7.32 -1.00 13.16
CA SER A 160 8.14 0.20 13.27
C SER A 160 9.46 0.01 12.49
N ARG A 161 9.99 1.11 11.95
CA ARG A 161 11.28 1.09 11.25
C ARG A 161 12.39 0.50 12.12
N ALA A 162 12.40 0.82 13.42
CA ALA A 162 13.37 0.29 14.36
C ALA A 162 13.28 -1.24 14.50
N GLU A 163 12.08 -1.80 14.52
CA GLU A 163 11.89 -3.26 14.56
C GLU A 163 12.38 -3.94 13.28
N VAL A 164 12.11 -3.32 12.12
CA VAL A 164 12.58 -3.84 10.83
C VAL A 164 14.11 -3.83 10.76
N GLU A 165 14.75 -2.75 11.19
CA GLU A 165 16.22 -2.62 11.24
C GLU A 165 16.84 -3.64 12.21
N ALA A 166 16.23 -3.82 13.38
CA ALA A 166 16.70 -4.81 14.36
C ALA A 166 16.63 -6.25 13.80
N MET A 167 15.53 -6.59 13.09
CA MET A 167 15.40 -7.89 12.44
C MET A 167 16.43 -8.10 11.32
N GLN A 168 16.71 -7.07 10.54
CA GLN A 168 17.72 -7.13 9.49
C GLN A 168 19.13 -7.37 10.05
N LYS A 169 19.45 -6.69 11.15
CA LYS A 169 20.73 -6.86 11.83
C LYS A 169 20.91 -8.28 12.37
N GLN A 170 19.89 -8.85 13.01
CA GLN A 170 19.92 -10.23 13.48
C GLN A 170 20.12 -11.25 12.36
N MET A 171 19.52 -11.01 11.18
CA MET A 171 19.70 -11.92 10.03
C MET A 171 21.09 -11.81 9.39
N GLN A 172 21.80 -10.71 9.56
CA GLN A 172 23.17 -10.55 9.05
C GLN A 172 24.23 -11.18 9.97
N GLU A 173 23.91 -11.37 11.25
CA GLU A 173 24.80 -11.93 12.26
C GLU A 173 24.67 -13.47 12.38
N MET A 174 23.74 -14.10 11.63
CA MET A 174 23.54 -15.56 11.58
C MET A 174 24.20 -16.17 10.36
#